data_1dd8886d19246410b37d94d1df06a4be
#
_entry.id   1dd8886d19246410b37d94d1df06a4be
#
_cell.length_a   1.000
_cell.length_b   1.000
_cell.length_c   1.000
_cell.angle_alpha   90.00
_cell.angle_beta   90.00
_cell.angle_gamma   90.00
#
_symmetry.space_group_name_H-M   'P 1'
#
loop_
_entity.id
_entity.type
_entity.pdbx_description
1 polymer ?
#
loop_
_entity_poly.entity_id
_entity_poly.type
_entity_poly.pdbx_seq_one_letter_code
_entity_poly.pdbx_strand_id
1 'polypeptide(L)'
;MMLFDQIAYFARQTPHSPALASSQHSLSYEALWQQLPPLADRLQMAGISRLALQLDNGLPWALIDLACTMAGIVVIPIPHFFSLEQQEWLLESSGADALIGPHHPGWQASDPLQLVVGELPLWRRTPARLPPLPAGTAKITYTSGTTGQPKGVCLSLAQMMAVCASLAERVAPANVEKHLTLLPLTTLLENLTGLYVPLLTGACSRIPSLAELGFAGSSKLDPATLARALLRWPTHSLVLVPELLRLLLALCSANPALAEQLAGLRFVAVGGGKVSPELISRARKLGLPVYEGYGLSECGSVVALNGPDGHSLGSVGQPLPHCRVSIAADGEILVEGAAMLGYLGSDEPVPARVATGDLGHLDDEGYLHITGRKKNVQITAFGRNFSPEWVEAEAQLCPAIARIVIFGDGQPANVALIQPLPGADAQLAQQIEQLNHRLPDYARIHHWLPVALDQHPELLTASGRPRRERIYHHFSRQISQCLTGETS
;
A
#
# COMPACT_ATOMS: atom_id res chain seq x y z
N MET A 1 14.47 18.75 4.06
CA MET A 1 15.17 19.71 3.20
C MET A 1 15.15 19.29 1.75
N MET A 2 15.72 18.18 1.35
CA MET A 2 15.85 17.78 -0.07
C MET A 2 14.55 17.91 -0.91
N LEU A 3 13.38 17.53 -0.40
CA LEU A 3 12.12 17.66 -1.13
C LEU A 3 11.77 19.12 -1.44
N PHE A 4 11.86 20.00 -0.45
CA PHE A 4 11.52 21.43 -0.61
C PHE A 4 12.56 22.16 -1.44
N ASP A 5 13.85 21.77 -1.38
CA ASP A 5 14.90 22.29 -2.24
C ASP A 5 14.62 21.97 -3.71
N GLN A 6 14.14 20.74 -4.01
CA GLN A 6 13.75 20.34 -5.36
C GLN A 6 12.46 21.05 -5.83
N ILE A 7 11.45 21.18 -5.00
CA ILE A 7 10.25 21.97 -5.34
C ILE A 7 10.64 23.41 -5.65
N ALA A 8 11.48 24.04 -4.81
CA ALA A 8 11.98 25.40 -5.03
C ALA A 8 12.85 25.50 -6.30
N TYR A 9 13.63 24.47 -6.59
CA TYR A 9 14.42 24.39 -7.85
C TYR A 9 13.49 24.40 -9.07
N PHE A 10 12.49 23.51 -9.13
CA PHE A 10 11.56 23.46 -10.25
C PHE A 10 10.66 24.70 -10.34
N ALA A 11 10.32 25.31 -9.20
CA ALA A 11 9.60 26.58 -9.17
C ALA A 11 10.39 27.71 -9.86
N ARG A 12 11.75 27.65 -9.86
CA ARG A 12 12.60 28.59 -10.58
C ARG A 12 12.90 28.19 -12.01
N GLN A 13 13.13 26.89 -12.26
CA GLN A 13 13.57 26.40 -13.59
C GLN A 13 12.40 26.18 -14.55
N THR A 14 11.29 25.66 -14.04
CA THR A 14 10.09 25.33 -14.81
C THR A 14 8.82 25.79 -14.09
N PRO A 15 8.69 27.11 -13.81
CA PRO A 15 7.65 27.67 -12.92
C PRO A 15 6.24 27.28 -13.31
N HIS A 16 5.95 27.19 -14.58
CA HIS A 16 4.62 26.89 -15.11
C HIS A 16 4.33 25.40 -15.33
N SER A 17 5.33 24.53 -15.13
CA SER A 17 5.13 23.08 -15.22
C SER A 17 4.17 22.61 -14.09
N PRO A 18 3.16 21.76 -14.39
CA PRO A 18 2.26 21.27 -13.38
C PRO A 18 3.01 20.39 -12.37
N ALA A 19 2.83 20.69 -11.08
CA ALA A 19 3.35 19.91 -9.96
C ALA A 19 2.28 18.99 -9.39
N LEU A 20 1.07 19.53 -9.14
CA LEU A 20 -0.07 18.79 -8.60
C LEU A 20 -1.31 19.05 -9.47
N ALA A 21 -2.10 18.01 -9.73
CA ALA A 21 -3.36 18.15 -10.46
C ALA A 21 -4.47 17.28 -9.89
N SER A 22 -5.68 17.83 -9.80
CA SER A 22 -6.93 17.10 -9.54
C SER A 22 -7.90 17.32 -10.70
N SER A 23 -9.11 16.77 -10.62
CA SER A 23 -10.14 16.97 -11.63
C SER A 23 -10.60 18.43 -11.79
N GLN A 24 -10.42 19.25 -10.73
CA GLN A 24 -10.92 20.61 -10.67
C GLN A 24 -9.81 21.67 -10.71
N HIS A 25 -8.62 21.36 -10.19
CA HIS A 25 -7.53 22.31 -10.03
C HIS A 25 -6.18 21.72 -10.45
N SER A 26 -5.30 22.58 -10.90
CA SER A 26 -3.89 22.27 -11.16
C SER A 26 -3.02 23.37 -10.57
N LEU A 27 -1.96 22.97 -9.89
CA LEU A 27 -0.94 23.86 -9.35
C LEU A 27 0.37 23.64 -10.11
N SER A 28 0.95 24.72 -10.60
CA SER A 28 2.31 24.69 -11.11
C SER A 28 3.33 24.58 -9.97
N TYR A 29 4.59 24.30 -10.29
CA TYR A 29 5.66 24.29 -9.29
C TYR A 29 5.80 25.65 -8.59
N GLU A 30 5.68 26.74 -9.32
CA GLU A 30 5.70 28.09 -8.76
C GLU A 30 4.53 28.30 -7.79
N ALA A 31 3.30 27.99 -8.23
CA ALA A 31 2.11 28.13 -7.40
C ALA A 31 2.18 27.26 -6.14
N LEU A 32 2.64 26.02 -6.26
CA LEU A 32 2.88 25.13 -5.13
C LEU A 32 3.87 25.74 -4.14
N TRP A 33 5.04 26.19 -4.63
CA TRP A 33 6.06 26.79 -3.79
C TRP A 33 5.58 28.04 -3.05
N GLN A 34 4.78 28.88 -3.70
CA GLN A 34 4.21 30.09 -3.09
C GLN A 34 3.17 29.78 -2.00
N GLN A 35 2.49 28.62 -2.09
CA GLN A 35 1.47 28.23 -1.11
C GLN A 35 2.04 27.58 0.16
N LEU A 36 3.16 26.86 0.06
CA LEU A 36 3.65 26.03 1.16
C LEU A 36 4.16 26.85 2.37
N PRO A 37 5.04 27.88 2.24
CA PRO A 37 5.56 28.59 3.40
C PRO A 37 4.46 29.28 4.22
N PRO A 38 3.53 30.10 3.65
CA PRO A 38 2.51 30.76 4.45
C PRO A 38 1.54 29.76 5.11
N LEU A 39 1.30 28.60 4.49
CA LEU A 39 0.49 27.56 5.09
C LEU A 39 1.22 26.88 6.26
N ALA A 40 2.52 26.62 6.11
CA ALA A 40 3.37 26.07 7.17
C ALA A 40 3.44 27.02 8.37
N ASP A 41 3.68 28.31 8.12
CA ASP A 41 3.72 29.36 9.16
C ASP A 41 2.39 29.45 9.92
N ARG A 42 1.26 29.37 9.20
CA ARG A 42 -0.07 29.40 9.82
C ARG A 42 -0.30 28.20 10.73
N LEU A 43 0.10 27.01 10.31
CA LEU A 43 0.00 25.77 11.12
C LEU A 43 0.90 25.87 12.37
N GLN A 44 2.11 26.41 12.25
CA GLN A 44 3.02 26.65 13.38
C GLN A 44 2.45 27.69 14.35
N MET A 45 1.94 28.84 13.85
CA MET A 45 1.34 29.87 14.69
C MET A 45 0.10 29.37 15.43
N ALA A 46 -0.63 28.41 14.88
CA ALA A 46 -1.73 27.73 15.57
C ALA A 46 -1.24 26.80 16.70
N GLY A 47 0.07 26.65 16.92
CA GLY A 47 0.64 25.84 17.99
C GLY A 47 0.34 24.33 17.82
N ILE A 48 0.25 23.85 16.58
CA ILE A 48 -0.02 22.46 16.27
C ILE A 48 1.28 21.65 16.37
N SER A 49 1.23 20.54 17.10
CA SER A 49 2.37 19.61 17.23
C SER A 49 2.17 18.31 16.50
N ARG A 50 0.94 17.76 16.55
CA ARG A 50 0.56 16.48 15.96
C ARG A 50 -0.77 16.62 15.24
N LEU A 51 -0.72 16.62 13.91
CA LEU A 51 -1.89 16.81 13.08
C LEU A 51 -2.41 15.48 12.52
N ALA A 52 -3.63 15.14 12.88
CA ALA A 52 -4.38 14.06 12.26
C ALA A 52 -4.97 14.54 10.93
N LEU A 53 -4.69 13.81 9.83
CA LEU A 53 -5.12 14.19 8.49
C LEU A 53 -6.09 13.14 7.95
N GLN A 54 -7.39 13.47 7.93
CA GLN A 54 -8.49 12.60 7.54
C GLN A 54 -9.23 13.19 6.34
N LEU A 55 -8.54 13.28 5.22
CA LEU A 55 -9.08 13.74 3.94
C LEU A 55 -8.97 12.63 2.89
N ASP A 56 -9.83 12.68 1.89
CA ASP A 56 -9.70 11.87 0.67
C ASP A 56 -8.48 12.32 -0.15
N ASN A 57 -8.08 11.53 -1.13
CA ASN A 57 -7.09 11.92 -2.11
C ASN A 57 -7.49 13.24 -2.78
N GLY A 58 -6.53 14.11 -2.99
CA GLY A 58 -6.74 15.42 -3.60
C GLY A 58 -5.64 16.43 -3.24
N LEU A 59 -5.72 17.60 -3.86
CA LEU A 59 -4.78 18.68 -3.58
C LEU A 59 -4.80 19.14 -2.11
N PRO A 60 -5.98 19.23 -1.44
CA PRO A 60 -6.02 19.59 -0.02
C PRO A 60 -5.16 18.66 0.85
N TRP A 61 -5.27 17.34 0.64
CA TRP A 61 -4.46 16.36 1.36
C TRP A 61 -2.96 16.60 1.14
N ALA A 62 -2.55 16.75 -0.12
CA ALA A 62 -1.16 16.95 -0.50
C ALA A 62 -0.57 18.25 0.07
N LEU A 63 -1.32 19.36 0.00
CA LEU A 63 -0.89 20.67 0.53
C LEU A 63 -0.69 20.63 2.05
N ILE A 64 -1.61 20.01 2.79
CA ILE A 64 -1.50 19.90 4.25
C ILE A 64 -0.33 19.00 4.65
N ASP A 65 -0.16 17.84 4.01
CA ASP A 65 0.95 16.94 4.30
C ASP A 65 2.31 17.62 4.06
N LEU A 66 2.46 18.31 2.93
CA LEU A 66 3.67 19.06 2.60
C LEU A 66 3.92 20.23 3.56
N ALA A 67 2.88 21.02 3.89
CA ALA A 67 3.02 22.16 4.79
C ALA A 67 3.37 21.72 6.21
N CYS A 68 2.73 20.67 6.73
CA CYS A 68 3.09 20.09 8.04
C CYS A 68 4.54 19.58 8.04
N THR A 69 4.95 18.89 6.98
CA THR A 69 6.32 18.40 6.82
C THR A 69 7.32 19.56 6.80
N MET A 70 7.01 20.67 6.12
CA MET A 70 7.83 21.88 6.10
C MET A 70 7.88 22.55 7.48
N ALA A 71 6.76 22.59 8.19
CA ALA A 71 6.62 23.16 9.53
C ALA A 71 7.24 22.31 10.65
N GLY A 72 7.66 21.06 10.38
CA GLY A 72 8.13 20.12 11.40
C GLY A 72 6.99 19.59 12.29
N ILE A 73 5.76 19.66 11.84
CA ILE A 73 4.57 19.12 12.52
C ILE A 73 4.44 17.64 12.18
N VAL A 74 4.19 16.80 13.19
CA VAL A 74 4.02 15.37 13.00
C VAL A 74 2.69 15.09 12.31
N VAL A 75 2.73 14.47 11.13
CA VAL A 75 1.52 14.12 10.37
C VAL A 75 1.09 12.69 10.73
N ILE A 76 -0.21 12.55 11.00
CA ILE A 76 -0.86 11.28 11.30
C ILE A 76 -1.95 11.05 10.25
N PRO A 77 -1.64 10.41 9.12
CA PRO A 77 -2.64 10.06 8.12
C PRO A 77 -3.67 9.10 8.71
N ILE A 78 -4.96 9.42 8.59
CA ILE A 78 -6.05 8.56 9.03
C ILE A 78 -6.71 7.94 7.82
N PRO A 79 -6.57 6.62 7.60
CA PRO A 79 -7.23 5.95 6.51
C PRO A 79 -8.75 5.96 6.69
N HIS A 80 -9.48 6.50 5.70
CA HIS A 80 -10.94 6.54 5.74
C HIS A 80 -11.60 5.16 5.60
N PHE A 81 -10.82 4.15 5.24
CA PHE A 81 -11.27 2.76 5.25
C PHE A 81 -11.14 2.08 6.63
N PHE A 82 -10.60 2.75 7.64
CA PHE A 82 -10.61 2.26 9.02
C PHE A 82 -12.02 2.41 9.61
N SER A 83 -12.42 1.46 10.49
CA SER A 83 -13.66 1.59 11.24
C SER A 83 -13.62 2.82 12.16
N LEU A 84 -14.79 3.32 12.56
CA LEU A 84 -14.86 4.44 13.50
C LEU A 84 -14.07 4.16 14.79
N GLU A 85 -14.17 2.95 15.33
CA GLU A 85 -13.40 2.52 16.50
C GLU A 85 -11.90 2.59 16.26
N GLN A 86 -11.43 2.17 15.08
CA GLN A 86 -10.01 2.28 14.70
C GLN A 86 -9.58 3.74 14.53
N GLN A 87 -10.42 4.58 13.93
CA GLN A 87 -10.12 6.01 13.76
C GLN A 87 -10.03 6.71 15.12
N GLU A 88 -10.97 6.44 16.03
CA GLU A 88 -10.94 6.95 17.41
C GLU A 88 -9.67 6.48 18.14
N TRP A 89 -9.34 5.19 18.01
CA TRP A 89 -8.09 4.65 18.55
C TRP A 89 -6.85 5.36 18.01
N LEU A 90 -6.77 5.64 16.71
CA LEU A 90 -5.67 6.38 16.12
C LEU A 90 -5.58 7.78 16.69
N LEU A 91 -6.69 8.50 16.73
CA LEU A 91 -6.77 9.85 17.27
C LEU A 91 -6.27 9.88 18.72
N GLU A 92 -6.73 8.95 19.56
CA GLU A 92 -6.36 8.91 20.97
C GLU A 92 -4.93 8.44 21.20
N SER A 93 -4.54 7.30 20.58
CA SER A 93 -3.22 6.72 20.78
C SER A 93 -2.09 7.56 20.22
N SER A 94 -2.35 8.39 19.19
CA SER A 94 -1.34 9.28 18.61
C SER A 94 -1.06 10.53 19.43
N GLY A 95 -1.98 10.92 20.33
CA GLY A 95 -1.91 12.20 21.02
C GLY A 95 -2.04 13.38 20.06
N ALA A 96 -2.83 13.23 18.98
CA ALA A 96 -3.11 14.32 18.05
C ALA A 96 -3.80 15.49 18.77
N ASP A 97 -3.29 16.71 18.56
CA ASP A 97 -3.81 17.96 19.11
C ASP A 97 -4.55 18.81 18.06
N ALA A 98 -4.45 18.42 16.79
CA ALA A 98 -5.17 18.99 15.67
C ALA A 98 -5.71 17.91 14.74
N LEU A 99 -6.85 18.19 14.09
CA LEU A 99 -7.48 17.33 13.10
C LEU A 99 -7.97 18.18 11.92
N ILE A 100 -7.65 17.74 10.71
CA ILE A 100 -8.25 18.23 9.47
C ILE A 100 -9.05 17.08 8.87
N GLY A 101 -10.36 17.27 8.79
CA GLY A 101 -11.29 16.23 8.34
C GLY A 101 -12.68 16.40 8.95
N PRO A 102 -13.51 15.34 8.98
CA PRO A 102 -14.82 15.39 9.61
C PRO A 102 -14.72 15.65 11.12
N HIS A 103 -15.78 16.22 11.70
CA HIS A 103 -15.88 16.44 13.14
C HIS A 103 -15.93 15.10 13.90
N HIS A 104 -15.17 15.03 14.98
CA HIS A 104 -15.25 13.94 15.96
C HIS A 104 -15.71 14.48 17.33
N PRO A 105 -16.41 13.70 18.14
CA PRO A 105 -16.81 14.11 19.50
C PRO A 105 -15.60 14.53 20.34
N GLY A 106 -15.76 15.60 21.13
CA GLY A 106 -14.69 16.13 21.99
C GLY A 106 -13.67 17.04 21.30
N TRP A 107 -13.81 17.28 19.99
CA TRP A 107 -12.99 18.26 19.26
C TRP A 107 -13.73 19.59 19.14
N GLN A 108 -12.99 20.69 19.27
CA GLN A 108 -13.51 22.07 19.17
C GLN A 108 -13.12 22.67 17.83
N ALA A 109 -14.04 23.41 17.23
CA ALA A 109 -13.74 24.16 16.01
C ALA A 109 -12.68 25.24 16.28
N SER A 110 -11.75 25.38 15.37
CA SER A 110 -10.76 26.46 15.29
C SER A 110 -10.96 27.24 13.99
N ASP A 111 -10.21 28.32 13.80
CA ASP A 111 -10.23 29.06 12.54
C ASP A 111 -9.87 28.13 11.38
N PRO A 112 -10.72 28.05 10.35
CA PRO A 112 -10.49 27.15 9.24
C PRO A 112 -9.25 27.55 8.44
N LEU A 113 -8.65 26.55 7.79
CA LEU A 113 -7.49 26.77 6.91
C LEU A 113 -7.96 27.18 5.52
N GLN A 114 -7.51 28.35 5.07
CA GLN A 114 -7.74 28.81 3.70
C GLN A 114 -6.65 28.25 2.79
N LEU A 115 -7.03 27.49 1.79
CA LEU A 115 -6.19 26.99 0.71
C LEU A 115 -6.60 27.64 -0.61
N VAL A 116 -5.71 27.63 -1.58
CA VAL A 116 -6.04 28.05 -2.96
C VAL A 116 -7.15 27.18 -3.60
N VAL A 117 -7.36 25.99 -3.07
CA VAL A 117 -8.35 25.01 -3.54
C VAL A 117 -9.60 24.92 -2.66
N GLY A 118 -9.78 25.86 -1.73
CA GLY A 118 -10.95 25.94 -0.84
C GLY A 118 -10.59 26.02 0.65
N GLU A 119 -11.61 25.99 1.46
CA GLU A 119 -11.50 26.07 2.91
C GLU A 119 -11.58 24.69 3.55
N LEU A 120 -10.75 24.45 4.57
CA LEU A 120 -10.74 23.19 5.33
C LEU A 120 -11.07 23.44 6.80
N PRO A 121 -11.96 22.65 7.42
CA PRO A 121 -12.21 22.71 8.84
C PRO A 121 -10.97 22.26 9.61
N LEU A 122 -10.62 23.03 10.64
CA LEU A 122 -9.58 22.70 11.60
C LEU A 122 -10.23 22.48 12.96
N TRP A 123 -9.98 21.31 13.53
CA TRP A 123 -10.45 20.95 14.86
C TRP A 123 -9.27 20.85 15.80
N ARG A 124 -9.47 21.27 17.04
CA ARG A 124 -8.43 21.28 18.09
C ARG A 124 -8.94 20.57 19.34
N ARG A 125 -8.00 19.93 20.03
CA ARG A 125 -8.22 19.41 21.39
C ARG A 125 -6.93 19.42 22.19
N THR A 126 -7.07 19.35 23.53
CA THR A 126 -5.95 18.95 24.39
C THR A 126 -6.02 17.43 24.53
N PRO A 127 -5.02 16.68 24.05
CA PRO A 127 -5.04 15.23 24.16
C PRO A 127 -4.98 14.78 25.61
N ALA A 128 -5.82 13.80 25.99
CA ALA A 128 -5.84 13.26 27.36
C ALA A 128 -4.52 12.54 27.72
N ARG A 129 -3.83 12.03 26.71
CA ARG A 129 -2.52 11.38 26.84
C ARG A 129 -1.61 11.83 25.71
N LEU A 130 -0.38 12.16 26.05
CA LEU A 130 0.66 12.45 25.07
C LEU A 130 1.72 11.33 25.13
N PRO A 131 1.61 10.32 24.25
CA PRO A 131 2.59 9.22 24.23
C PRO A 131 3.96 9.75 23.81
N PRO A 132 5.06 9.19 24.35
CA PRO A 132 6.40 9.56 23.94
C PRO A 132 6.58 9.27 22.45
N LEU A 133 7.27 10.18 21.76
CA LEU A 133 7.67 10.05 20.38
C LEU A 133 9.18 9.91 20.29
N PRO A 134 9.69 9.00 19.48
CA PRO A 134 11.10 9.02 19.10
C PRO A 134 11.49 10.39 18.53
N ALA A 135 12.65 10.91 18.94
CA ALA A 135 13.14 12.20 18.46
C ALA A 135 13.27 12.23 16.93
N GLY A 136 12.82 13.32 16.30
CA GLY A 136 12.87 13.49 14.85
C GLY A 136 11.70 12.81 14.10
N THR A 137 10.66 12.31 14.79
CA THR A 137 9.45 11.81 14.14
C THR A 137 8.78 12.92 13.33
N ALA A 138 8.58 12.68 12.05
CA ALA A 138 7.85 13.57 11.13
C ALA A 138 6.49 12.99 10.73
N LYS A 139 6.36 11.66 10.73
CA LYS A 139 5.11 10.99 10.36
C LYS A 139 4.87 9.76 11.22
N ILE A 140 3.59 9.52 11.58
CA ILE A 140 3.16 8.29 12.22
C ILE A 140 2.21 7.58 11.26
N THR A 141 2.64 6.45 10.70
CA THR A 141 1.79 5.63 9.85
C THR A 141 1.30 4.41 10.62
N TYR A 142 -0.01 4.16 10.57
CA TYR A 142 -0.59 3.05 11.30
C TYR A 142 -0.70 1.81 10.42
N THR A 143 -0.18 0.70 10.92
CA THR A 143 -0.27 -0.61 10.27
C THR A 143 -1.31 -1.47 10.99
N SER A 144 -2.03 -2.30 10.23
CA SER A 144 -2.97 -3.28 10.80
C SER A 144 -2.19 -4.40 11.49
N GLY A 145 -1.79 -4.17 12.74
CA GLY A 145 -1.09 -5.18 13.55
C GLY A 145 -1.84 -6.52 13.63
N THR A 146 -1.12 -7.60 13.87
CA THR A 146 -1.68 -8.96 14.04
C THR A 146 -2.55 -9.10 15.28
N THR A 147 -2.39 -8.21 16.26
CA THR A 147 -3.09 -8.21 17.55
C THR A 147 -4.47 -7.52 17.52
N GLY A 148 -4.91 -7.02 16.37
CA GLY A 148 -6.25 -6.42 16.22
C GLY A 148 -6.27 -4.90 16.28
N GLN A 149 -5.42 -4.26 17.08
CA GLN A 149 -5.29 -2.79 17.11
C GLN A 149 -4.14 -2.33 16.21
N PRO A 150 -4.31 -1.25 15.44
CA PRO A 150 -3.25 -0.69 14.62
C PRO A 150 -2.06 -0.20 15.46
N LYS A 151 -0.83 -0.43 14.98
CA LYS A 151 0.39 0.09 15.60
C LYS A 151 0.91 1.28 14.83
N GLY A 152 1.27 2.35 15.52
CA GLY A 152 1.86 3.55 14.93
C GLY A 152 3.35 3.38 14.69
N VAL A 153 3.76 3.37 13.43
CA VAL A 153 5.17 3.35 13.01
C VAL A 153 5.65 4.79 12.89
N CYS A 154 6.65 5.16 13.67
CA CYS A 154 7.23 6.51 13.69
C CYS A 154 8.38 6.62 12.67
N LEU A 155 8.27 7.58 11.76
CA LEU A 155 9.23 7.78 10.67
C LEU A 155 9.81 9.20 10.70
N SER A 156 11.11 9.33 10.44
CA SER A 156 11.74 10.63 10.23
C SER A 156 11.63 11.08 8.79
N LEU A 157 11.69 12.40 8.57
CA LEU A 157 11.78 12.95 7.22
C LEU A 157 13.02 12.46 6.49
N ALA A 158 14.16 12.36 7.17
CA ALA A 158 15.41 11.87 6.59
C ALA A 158 15.29 10.45 6.02
N GLN A 159 14.64 9.54 6.76
CA GLN A 159 14.39 8.17 6.31
C GLN A 159 13.47 8.13 5.09
N MET A 160 12.34 8.85 5.14
CA MET A 160 11.42 8.95 4.00
C MET A 160 12.11 9.52 2.75
N MET A 161 12.96 10.54 2.93
CA MET A 161 13.71 11.12 1.80
C MET A 161 14.79 10.18 1.24
N ALA A 162 15.44 9.38 2.07
CA ALA A 162 16.38 8.36 1.60
C ALA A 162 15.68 7.31 0.70
N VAL A 163 14.50 6.87 1.11
CA VAL A 163 13.65 5.97 0.30
C VAL A 163 13.24 6.64 -1.00
N CYS A 164 12.74 7.88 -0.94
CA CYS A 164 12.30 8.61 -2.14
C CYS A 164 13.44 8.87 -3.13
N ALA A 165 14.64 9.18 -2.63
CA ALA A 165 15.82 9.36 -3.49
C ALA A 165 16.21 8.07 -4.22
N SER A 166 16.22 6.95 -3.51
CA SER A 166 16.49 5.63 -4.10
C SER A 166 15.44 5.21 -5.12
N LEU A 167 14.17 5.53 -4.86
CA LEU A 167 13.09 5.30 -5.81
C LEU A 167 13.22 6.20 -7.05
N ALA A 168 13.52 7.48 -6.86
CA ALA A 168 13.75 8.42 -7.96
C ALA A 168 14.88 7.95 -8.87
N GLU A 169 15.99 7.47 -8.31
CA GLU A 169 17.11 6.88 -9.05
C GLU A 169 16.66 5.62 -9.83
N ARG A 170 15.95 4.69 -9.18
CA ARG A 170 15.45 3.43 -9.80
C ARG A 170 14.49 3.68 -10.96
N VAL A 171 13.66 4.72 -10.87
CA VAL A 171 12.64 5.06 -11.86
C VAL A 171 13.14 6.03 -12.92
N ALA A 172 14.30 6.68 -12.72
CA ALA A 172 14.84 7.69 -13.63
C ALA A 172 14.91 7.25 -15.11
N PRO A 173 15.32 6.00 -15.45
CA PRO A 173 15.39 5.57 -16.85
C PRO A 173 14.04 5.52 -17.55
N ALA A 174 12.93 5.42 -16.80
CA ALA A 174 11.57 5.45 -17.35
C ALA A 174 11.11 6.87 -17.74
N ASN A 175 11.84 7.92 -17.35
CA ASN A 175 11.53 9.32 -17.66
C ASN A 175 10.05 9.68 -17.36
N VAL A 176 9.61 9.42 -16.13
CA VAL A 176 8.23 9.66 -15.70
C VAL A 176 7.98 11.15 -15.49
N GLU A 177 7.06 11.73 -16.25
CA GLU A 177 6.65 13.13 -16.14
C GLU A 177 5.27 13.29 -15.48
N LYS A 178 4.49 12.21 -15.41
CA LYS A 178 3.11 12.22 -14.90
C LYS A 178 2.85 10.94 -14.13
N HIS A 179 2.57 11.07 -12.86
CA HIS A 179 2.13 9.95 -12.01
C HIS A 179 0.64 10.07 -11.72
N LEU A 180 -0.10 8.98 -11.77
CA LEU A 180 -1.51 8.95 -11.34
C LEU A 180 -1.62 8.16 -10.04
N THR A 181 -2.05 8.84 -8.99
CA THR A 181 -2.29 8.29 -7.67
C THR A 181 -3.55 7.43 -7.68
N LEU A 182 -3.39 6.12 -7.61
CA LEU A 182 -4.52 5.17 -7.55
C LEU A 182 -4.80 4.65 -6.15
N LEU A 183 -3.78 4.58 -5.29
CA LEU A 183 -3.96 4.14 -3.92
C LEU A 183 -4.22 5.33 -2.99
N PRO A 184 -4.76 5.10 -1.77
CA PRO A 184 -4.93 6.18 -0.80
C PRO A 184 -3.61 6.81 -0.40
N LEU A 185 -3.51 8.14 -0.45
CA LEU A 185 -2.35 8.91 0.06
C LEU A 185 -2.13 8.73 1.57
N THR A 186 -3.14 8.26 2.28
CA THR A 186 -3.04 7.89 3.69
C THR A 186 -2.18 6.63 3.91
N THR A 187 -1.88 5.86 2.86
CA THR A 187 -0.89 4.78 2.90
C THR A 187 0.49 5.33 2.62
N LEU A 188 1.48 4.90 3.41
CA LEU A 188 2.86 5.37 3.25
C LEU A 188 3.39 5.13 1.82
N LEU A 189 3.05 3.99 1.22
CA LEU A 189 3.47 3.65 -0.13
C LEU A 189 3.08 4.75 -1.12
N GLU A 190 1.79 5.06 -1.24
CA GLU A 190 1.33 6.05 -2.21
C GLU A 190 1.75 7.47 -1.83
N ASN A 191 1.83 7.79 -0.54
CA ASN A 191 2.33 9.09 -0.11
C ASN A 191 3.76 9.35 -0.62
N LEU A 192 4.65 8.36 -0.50
CA LEU A 192 6.02 8.50 -0.99
C LEU A 192 6.09 8.41 -2.52
N THR A 193 5.50 7.38 -3.12
CA THR A 193 5.64 7.10 -4.55
C THR A 193 4.75 7.98 -5.44
N GLY A 194 3.57 8.37 -4.95
CA GLY A 194 2.60 9.16 -5.71
C GLY A 194 2.69 10.67 -5.47
N LEU A 195 3.29 11.11 -4.36
CA LEU A 195 3.43 12.53 -4.06
C LEU A 195 4.90 12.98 -3.99
N TYR A 196 5.71 12.37 -3.11
CA TYR A 196 7.06 12.88 -2.87
C TYR A 196 8.02 12.59 -4.02
N VAL A 197 8.02 11.36 -4.56
CA VAL A 197 8.91 11.00 -5.69
C VAL A 197 8.62 11.84 -6.94
N PRO A 198 7.37 12.04 -7.40
CA PRO A 198 7.07 12.94 -8.50
C PRO A 198 7.60 14.36 -8.27
N LEU A 199 7.38 14.93 -7.08
CA LEU A 199 7.85 16.27 -6.76
C LEU A 199 9.38 16.38 -6.67
N LEU A 200 10.08 15.31 -6.29
CA LEU A 200 11.53 15.24 -6.31
C LEU A 200 12.11 15.22 -7.74
N THR A 201 11.39 14.64 -8.69
CA THR A 201 11.86 14.45 -10.07
C THR A 201 11.33 15.49 -11.05
N GLY A 202 10.52 16.47 -10.61
CA GLY A 202 9.91 17.47 -11.48
C GLY A 202 8.68 16.97 -12.24
N ALA A 203 8.16 15.81 -11.89
CA ALA A 203 6.97 15.24 -12.49
C ALA A 203 5.67 15.79 -11.84
N CYS A 204 4.56 15.69 -12.58
CA CYS A 204 3.24 16.04 -12.08
C CYS A 204 2.61 14.86 -11.34
N SER A 205 2.22 15.05 -10.08
CA SER A 205 1.36 14.13 -9.34
C SER A 205 -0.12 14.45 -9.63
N ARG A 206 -0.84 13.50 -10.22
CA ARG A 206 -2.27 13.58 -10.52
C ARG A 206 -3.03 12.85 -9.45
N ILE A 207 -3.85 13.58 -8.70
CA ILE A 207 -4.47 13.12 -7.47
C ILE A 207 -6.00 13.27 -7.56
N PRO A 208 -6.69 12.42 -8.34
CA PRO A 208 -8.15 12.34 -8.29
C PRO A 208 -8.61 11.81 -6.92
N SER A 209 -9.85 12.10 -6.52
CA SER A 209 -10.45 11.48 -5.35
C SER A 209 -10.61 9.97 -5.54
N LEU A 210 -10.66 9.22 -4.46
CA LEU A 210 -10.89 7.77 -4.55
C LEU A 210 -12.26 7.44 -5.13
N ALA A 211 -13.27 8.29 -4.86
CA ALA A 211 -14.58 8.15 -5.47
C ALA A 211 -14.55 8.33 -7.00
N GLU A 212 -13.76 9.28 -7.53
CA GLU A 212 -13.54 9.45 -8.97
C GLU A 212 -12.86 8.25 -9.63
N LEU A 213 -12.05 7.52 -8.84
CA LEU A 213 -11.41 6.27 -9.26
C LEU A 213 -12.35 5.06 -9.14
N GLY A 214 -13.55 5.23 -8.56
CA GLY A 214 -14.55 4.17 -8.40
C GLY A 214 -14.42 3.40 -7.08
N PHE A 215 -13.60 3.86 -6.13
CA PHE A 215 -13.53 3.22 -4.81
C PHE A 215 -14.74 3.61 -3.95
N ALA A 216 -15.34 2.60 -3.32
CA ALA A 216 -16.36 2.73 -2.29
C ALA A 216 -15.90 1.95 -1.05
N GLY A 217 -15.29 2.65 -0.09
CA GLY A 217 -14.64 2.04 1.07
C GLY A 217 -13.32 1.34 0.71
N SER A 218 -12.95 0.32 1.51
CA SER A 218 -11.64 -0.34 1.42
C SER A 218 -11.53 -1.44 0.36
N SER A 219 -12.65 -2.01 -0.06
CA SER A 219 -12.65 -3.27 -0.84
C SER A 219 -13.64 -3.30 -1.99
N LYS A 220 -14.42 -2.26 -2.18
CA LYS A 220 -15.34 -2.14 -3.30
C LYS A 220 -14.78 -1.16 -4.30
N LEU A 221 -14.64 -1.61 -5.54
CA LEU A 221 -14.16 -0.81 -6.67
C LEU A 221 -15.07 -1.06 -7.86
N ASP A 222 -15.62 0.01 -8.45
CA ASP A 222 -16.36 -0.08 -9.70
C ASP A 222 -15.40 -0.08 -10.89
N PRO A 223 -15.28 -1.21 -11.62
CA PRO A 223 -14.37 -1.34 -12.75
C PRO A 223 -14.65 -0.34 -13.89
N ALA A 224 -15.92 -0.02 -14.11
CA ALA A 224 -16.32 0.89 -15.19
C ALA A 224 -15.89 2.33 -14.88
N THR A 225 -16.00 2.75 -13.62
CA THR A 225 -15.55 4.08 -13.18
C THR A 225 -14.03 4.16 -13.23
N LEU A 226 -13.29 3.11 -12.79
CA LEU A 226 -11.85 3.06 -12.92
C LEU A 226 -11.39 3.17 -14.39
N ALA A 227 -12.02 2.43 -15.31
CA ALA A 227 -11.70 2.50 -16.73
C ALA A 227 -11.89 3.92 -17.30
N ARG A 228 -13.00 4.60 -16.95
CA ARG A 228 -13.23 6.01 -17.34
C ARG A 228 -12.20 6.96 -16.76
N ALA A 229 -11.81 6.75 -15.49
CA ALA A 229 -10.77 7.56 -14.85
C ALA A 229 -9.40 7.40 -15.54
N LEU A 230 -9.02 6.17 -15.86
CA LEU A 230 -7.76 5.88 -16.57
C LEU A 230 -7.74 6.49 -17.97
N LEU A 231 -8.88 6.49 -18.70
CA LEU A 231 -9.02 7.17 -19.99
C LEU A 231 -8.91 8.69 -19.86
N ARG A 232 -9.47 9.26 -18.79
CA ARG A 232 -9.41 10.70 -18.52
C ARG A 232 -8.03 11.20 -18.14
N TRP A 233 -7.20 10.34 -17.52
CA TRP A 233 -5.91 10.69 -16.93
C TRP A 233 -4.73 10.00 -17.64
N PRO A 234 -4.31 10.46 -18.86
CA PRO A 234 -3.10 9.93 -19.49
C PRO A 234 -1.91 10.05 -18.55
N THR A 235 -1.26 8.96 -18.24
CA THR A 235 -0.20 8.93 -17.23
C THR A 235 0.99 8.08 -17.68
N HIS A 236 2.15 8.31 -17.08
CA HIS A 236 3.38 7.56 -17.35
C HIS A 236 3.67 6.51 -16.29
N SER A 237 3.13 6.68 -15.07
CA SER A 237 3.38 5.70 -14.00
C SER A 237 2.17 5.50 -13.09
N LEU A 238 2.12 4.29 -12.53
CA LEU A 238 1.11 3.83 -11.56
C LEU A 238 1.80 3.00 -10.48
N VAL A 239 1.20 2.99 -9.28
CA VAL A 239 1.50 2.01 -8.23
C VAL A 239 0.25 1.18 -7.96
N LEU A 240 0.40 -0.13 -7.97
CA LEU A 240 -0.69 -1.08 -7.90
C LEU A 240 -0.47 -2.10 -6.78
N VAL A 241 -1.57 -2.62 -6.25
CA VAL A 241 -1.60 -3.90 -5.55
C VAL A 241 -1.95 -5.01 -6.54
N PRO A 242 -1.68 -6.29 -6.23
CA PRO A 242 -1.92 -7.41 -7.17
C PRO A 242 -3.34 -7.46 -7.72
N GLU A 243 -4.34 -7.15 -6.88
CA GLU A 243 -5.75 -7.14 -7.26
C GLU A 243 -6.06 -6.07 -8.32
N LEU A 244 -5.44 -4.87 -8.19
CA LEU A 244 -5.58 -3.80 -9.18
C LEU A 244 -4.87 -4.15 -10.50
N LEU A 245 -3.71 -4.80 -10.45
CA LEU A 245 -3.05 -5.28 -11.65
C LEU A 245 -3.93 -6.28 -12.41
N ARG A 246 -4.51 -7.25 -11.69
CA ARG A 246 -5.44 -8.22 -12.29
C ARG A 246 -6.65 -7.54 -12.94
N LEU A 247 -7.25 -6.57 -12.22
CA LEU A 247 -8.36 -5.80 -12.75
C LEU A 247 -7.96 -5.00 -13.99
N LEU A 248 -6.80 -4.34 -13.96
CA LEU A 248 -6.28 -3.57 -15.08
C LEU A 248 -6.13 -4.42 -16.34
N LEU A 249 -5.59 -5.65 -16.21
CA LEU A 249 -5.47 -6.60 -17.32
C LEU A 249 -6.83 -7.01 -17.87
N ALA A 250 -7.81 -7.28 -17.02
CA ALA A 250 -9.17 -7.59 -17.45
C ALA A 250 -9.80 -6.42 -18.20
N LEU A 251 -9.64 -5.19 -17.71
CA LEU A 251 -10.13 -3.97 -18.36
C LEU A 251 -9.46 -3.72 -19.71
N CYS A 252 -8.13 -3.91 -19.82
CA CYS A 252 -7.41 -3.79 -21.10
C CYS A 252 -7.91 -4.82 -22.13
N SER A 253 -8.16 -6.05 -21.68
CA SER A 253 -8.68 -7.11 -22.55
C SER A 253 -10.10 -6.81 -23.06
N ALA A 254 -10.92 -6.14 -22.26
CA ALA A 254 -12.31 -5.81 -22.59
C ALA A 254 -12.46 -4.47 -23.33
N ASN A 255 -11.47 -3.57 -23.26
CA ASN A 255 -11.54 -2.22 -23.80
C ASN A 255 -10.25 -1.84 -24.56
N PRO A 256 -10.24 -1.98 -25.91
CA PRO A 256 -9.07 -1.66 -26.72
C PRO A 256 -8.60 -0.20 -26.60
N ALA A 257 -9.51 0.76 -26.44
CA ALA A 257 -9.17 2.18 -26.28
C ALA A 257 -8.40 2.42 -24.97
N LEU A 258 -8.77 1.69 -23.90
CA LEU A 258 -8.03 1.72 -22.64
C LEU A 258 -6.65 1.09 -22.80
N ALA A 259 -6.55 -0.04 -23.50
CA ALA A 259 -5.26 -0.68 -23.76
C ALA A 259 -4.31 0.25 -24.54
N GLU A 260 -4.82 0.95 -25.56
CA GLU A 260 -4.07 1.95 -26.33
C GLU A 260 -3.62 3.12 -25.45
N GLN A 261 -4.51 3.64 -24.62
CA GLN A 261 -4.19 4.71 -23.67
C GLN A 261 -3.07 4.30 -22.69
N LEU A 262 -3.16 3.07 -22.18
CA LEU A 262 -2.18 2.54 -21.21
C LEU A 262 -0.85 2.10 -21.85
N ALA A 263 -0.77 2.00 -23.16
CA ALA A 263 0.50 1.82 -23.88
C ALA A 263 1.47 3.03 -23.68
N GLY A 264 0.96 4.17 -23.22
CA GLY A 264 1.76 5.32 -22.80
C GLY A 264 2.42 5.19 -21.42
N LEU A 265 2.13 4.12 -20.67
CA LEU A 265 2.79 3.85 -19.40
C LEU A 265 4.27 3.53 -19.62
N ARG A 266 5.10 4.09 -18.74
CA ARG A 266 6.57 3.92 -18.75
C ARG A 266 7.06 3.15 -17.52
N PHE A 267 6.26 3.16 -16.45
CA PHE A 267 6.59 2.47 -15.20
C PHE A 267 5.31 2.10 -14.42
N VAL A 268 5.17 0.85 -14.09
CA VAL A 268 4.07 0.35 -13.24
C VAL A 268 4.68 -0.48 -12.11
N ALA A 269 4.69 0.05 -10.89
CA ALA A 269 5.08 -0.73 -9.73
C ALA A 269 3.92 -1.59 -9.24
N VAL A 270 4.20 -2.83 -8.86
CA VAL A 270 3.23 -3.69 -8.18
C VAL A 270 3.84 -4.25 -6.91
N GLY A 271 3.11 -4.16 -5.80
CA GLY A 271 3.61 -4.63 -4.50
C GLY A 271 2.53 -4.69 -3.45
N GLY A 272 2.97 -4.82 -2.19
CA GLY A 272 2.05 -4.90 -1.06
C GLY A 272 1.39 -6.27 -0.85
N GLY A 273 1.61 -7.23 -1.73
CA GLY A 273 1.21 -8.64 -1.65
C GLY A 273 2.03 -9.45 -2.63
N LYS A 274 2.02 -10.78 -2.50
CA LYS A 274 2.73 -11.65 -3.46
C LYS A 274 2.02 -11.60 -4.81
N VAL A 275 2.80 -11.47 -5.87
CA VAL A 275 2.30 -11.44 -7.27
C VAL A 275 2.70 -12.73 -7.96
N SER A 276 1.78 -13.31 -8.75
CA SER A 276 2.15 -14.42 -9.63
C SER A 276 3.08 -13.91 -10.74
N PRO A 277 4.24 -14.56 -10.96
CA PRO A 277 5.12 -14.22 -12.08
C PRO A 277 4.41 -14.27 -13.44
N GLU A 278 3.48 -15.21 -13.62
CA GLU A 278 2.69 -15.31 -14.84
C GLU A 278 1.76 -14.11 -15.04
N LEU A 279 1.21 -13.51 -13.95
CA LEU A 279 0.40 -12.29 -14.03
C LEU A 279 1.25 -11.13 -14.56
N ILE A 280 2.47 -10.97 -14.07
CA ILE A 280 3.44 -9.96 -14.56
C ILE A 280 3.78 -10.23 -16.02
N SER A 281 4.04 -11.49 -16.37
CA SER A 281 4.33 -11.90 -17.76
C SER A 281 3.19 -11.55 -18.72
N ARG A 282 1.93 -11.80 -18.32
CA ARG A 282 0.74 -11.40 -19.10
C ARG A 282 0.64 -9.89 -19.26
N ALA A 283 0.90 -9.12 -18.20
CA ALA A 283 0.92 -7.67 -18.26
C ALA A 283 1.95 -7.15 -19.28
N ARG A 284 3.17 -7.69 -19.21
CA ARG A 284 4.24 -7.33 -20.15
C ARG A 284 3.95 -7.71 -21.59
N LYS A 285 3.29 -8.86 -21.85
CA LYS A 285 2.81 -9.24 -23.18
C LYS A 285 1.78 -8.26 -23.75
N LEU A 286 1.04 -7.56 -22.90
CA LEU A 286 0.15 -6.46 -23.28
C LEU A 286 0.86 -5.11 -23.41
N GLY A 287 2.19 -5.06 -23.28
CA GLY A 287 2.96 -3.83 -23.37
C GLY A 287 3.03 -3.01 -22.10
N LEU A 288 2.52 -3.51 -20.95
CA LEU A 288 2.59 -2.79 -19.68
C LEU A 288 3.95 -3.02 -19.01
N PRO A 289 4.72 -1.97 -18.68
CA PRO A 289 6.04 -2.08 -18.04
C PRO A 289 5.89 -2.29 -16.53
N VAL A 290 5.51 -3.52 -16.13
CA VAL A 290 5.23 -3.88 -14.74
C VAL A 290 6.49 -4.38 -14.05
N TYR A 291 6.74 -3.82 -12.85
CA TYR A 291 7.88 -4.11 -11.98
C TYR A 291 7.40 -4.45 -10.58
N GLU A 292 7.76 -5.63 -10.08
CA GLU A 292 7.43 -6.04 -8.71
C GLU A 292 8.37 -5.40 -7.71
N GLY A 293 7.82 -4.97 -6.56
CA GLY A 293 8.56 -4.42 -5.44
C GLY A 293 8.11 -5.00 -4.11
N TYR A 294 8.96 -4.86 -3.09
CA TYR A 294 8.76 -5.34 -1.74
C TYR A 294 9.09 -4.27 -0.72
N GLY A 295 8.32 -4.25 0.36
CA GLY A 295 8.59 -3.41 1.50
C GLY A 295 7.55 -3.50 2.59
N LEU A 296 7.83 -2.79 3.67
CA LEU A 296 6.99 -2.69 4.88
C LEU A 296 7.14 -1.30 5.48
N SER A 297 6.15 -0.86 6.24
CA SER A 297 6.13 0.49 6.83
C SER A 297 7.32 0.72 7.77
N GLU A 298 7.75 -0.31 8.49
CA GLU A 298 8.88 -0.29 9.40
C GLU A 298 10.22 -0.01 8.70
N CYS A 299 10.31 -0.25 7.39
CA CYS A 299 11.49 0.03 6.55
C CYS A 299 11.21 1.14 5.51
N GLY A 300 10.33 2.09 5.82
CA GLY A 300 10.05 3.24 4.95
C GLY A 300 9.28 2.89 3.67
N SER A 301 8.50 1.82 3.68
CA SER A 301 7.58 1.37 2.62
C SER A 301 8.20 0.53 1.50
N VAL A 302 9.37 0.84 0.97
CA VAL A 302 9.98 0.09 -0.15
C VAL A 302 11.43 -0.27 0.17
N VAL A 303 11.74 -1.56 0.12
CA VAL A 303 13.07 -2.15 0.41
C VAL A 303 13.76 -2.60 -0.87
N ALA A 304 13.02 -3.24 -1.77
CA ALA A 304 13.52 -3.75 -3.04
C ALA A 304 12.52 -3.45 -4.17
N LEU A 305 13.04 -3.22 -5.38
CA LEU A 305 12.22 -2.91 -6.54
C LEU A 305 12.94 -3.32 -7.82
N ASN A 306 12.25 -4.05 -8.68
CA ASN A 306 12.65 -4.24 -10.07
C ASN A 306 12.57 -2.90 -10.83
N GLY A 307 13.31 -2.76 -11.91
CA GLY A 307 13.32 -1.52 -12.68
C GLY A 307 13.64 -1.74 -14.17
N PRO A 308 13.62 -0.64 -14.96
CA PRO A 308 13.93 -0.71 -16.37
C PRO A 308 15.34 -1.24 -16.68
N ASP A 309 16.33 -0.90 -15.85
CA ASP A 309 17.73 -1.28 -16.03
C ASP A 309 18.06 -2.68 -15.54
N GLY A 310 17.15 -3.32 -14.83
CA GLY A 310 17.33 -4.69 -14.31
C GLY A 310 16.09 -5.22 -13.63
N HIS A 311 15.66 -6.40 -14.07
CA HIS A 311 14.52 -7.09 -13.45
C HIS A 311 14.68 -8.60 -13.61
N SER A 312 14.24 -9.31 -12.56
CA SER A 312 14.17 -10.78 -12.55
C SER A 312 12.72 -11.19 -12.26
N LEU A 313 12.14 -11.98 -13.16
CA LEU A 313 10.76 -12.44 -13.01
C LEU A 313 10.65 -13.41 -11.81
N GLY A 314 9.70 -13.16 -10.92
CA GLY A 314 9.54 -13.92 -9.68
C GLY A 314 10.39 -13.41 -8.51
N SER A 315 11.23 -12.40 -8.74
CA SER A 315 11.89 -11.63 -7.69
C SER A 315 11.13 -10.32 -7.43
N VAL A 316 11.35 -9.74 -6.26
CA VAL A 316 10.87 -8.40 -5.90
C VAL A 316 11.88 -7.29 -6.23
N GLY A 317 12.90 -7.61 -7.02
CA GLY A 317 13.97 -6.70 -7.41
C GLY A 317 15.18 -6.76 -6.49
N GLN A 318 16.17 -5.94 -6.81
CA GLN A 318 17.35 -5.76 -5.96
C GLN A 318 17.05 -4.77 -4.83
N PRO A 319 17.68 -4.92 -3.65
CA PRO A 319 17.62 -3.94 -2.57
C PRO A 319 17.97 -2.54 -3.08
N LEU A 320 17.22 -1.55 -2.61
CA LEU A 320 17.44 -0.15 -2.98
C LEU A 320 18.62 0.46 -2.17
N PRO A 321 19.30 1.49 -2.70
CA PRO A 321 20.54 2.04 -2.11
C PRO A 321 20.43 2.53 -0.66
N HIS A 322 19.23 2.89 -0.17
CA HIS A 322 19.01 3.37 1.18
C HIS A 322 19.02 2.26 2.24
N CYS A 323 19.05 0.99 1.85
CA CYS A 323 19.03 -0.14 2.78
C CYS A 323 19.95 -1.29 2.34
N ARG A 324 20.22 -2.18 3.27
CA ARG A 324 20.93 -3.46 3.04
C ARG A 324 20.02 -4.60 3.49
N VAL A 325 19.97 -5.64 2.67
CA VAL A 325 19.24 -6.87 2.97
C VAL A 325 20.23 -7.99 3.26
N SER A 326 19.96 -8.73 4.31
CA SER A 326 20.64 -9.98 4.64
C SER A 326 19.62 -11.06 5.00
N ILE A 327 20.03 -12.32 4.90
CA ILE A 327 19.17 -13.46 5.19
C ILE A 327 19.70 -14.13 6.46
N ALA A 328 18.83 -14.30 7.46
CA ALA A 328 19.16 -15.00 8.70
C ALA A 328 19.30 -16.52 8.48
N ALA A 329 19.86 -17.23 9.44
CA ALA A 329 20.07 -18.68 9.35
C ALA A 329 18.77 -19.50 9.15
N ASP A 330 17.65 -18.96 9.62
CA ASP A 330 16.30 -19.56 9.46
C ASP A 330 15.57 -19.08 8.18
N GLY A 331 16.26 -18.33 7.32
CA GLY A 331 15.70 -17.81 6.07
C GLY A 331 14.94 -16.49 6.21
N GLU A 332 14.89 -15.88 7.41
CA GLU A 332 14.22 -14.59 7.60
C GLU A 332 14.99 -13.44 6.95
N ILE A 333 14.26 -12.57 6.27
CA ILE A 333 14.80 -11.36 5.65
C ILE A 333 15.02 -10.32 6.74
N LEU A 334 16.25 -9.82 6.83
CA LEU A 334 16.66 -8.75 7.74
C LEU A 334 17.02 -7.51 6.94
N VAL A 335 16.53 -6.35 7.38
CA VAL A 335 16.76 -5.06 6.71
C VAL A 335 17.48 -4.09 7.63
N GLU A 336 18.57 -3.49 7.14
CA GLU A 336 19.34 -2.40 7.79
C GLU A 336 19.22 -1.12 6.96
N GLY A 337 19.28 0.05 7.59
CA GLY A 337 19.33 1.35 6.91
C GLY A 337 18.13 2.22 7.24
N ALA A 338 17.32 2.64 6.26
CA ALA A 338 16.20 3.55 6.46
C ALA A 338 15.01 2.85 7.17
N ALA A 339 15.24 2.45 8.42
CA ALA A 339 14.24 1.83 9.28
C ALA A 339 13.47 2.87 10.09
N MET A 340 12.32 2.49 10.64
CA MET A 340 11.53 3.32 11.55
C MET A 340 12.35 3.80 12.76
N LEU A 341 11.92 4.89 13.37
CA LEU A 341 12.48 5.37 14.63
C LEU A 341 11.99 4.55 15.84
N GLY A 342 10.91 3.81 15.69
CA GLY A 342 10.25 3.01 16.72
C GLY A 342 8.76 2.95 16.52
N TYR A 343 8.09 2.18 17.39
CA TYR A 343 6.65 2.24 17.51
C TYR A 343 6.24 3.33 18.49
N LEU A 344 5.15 4.00 18.17
CA LEU A 344 4.57 5.02 19.04
C LEU A 344 4.29 4.45 20.44
N GLY A 345 4.77 5.16 21.46
CA GLY A 345 4.58 4.78 22.86
C GLY A 345 5.39 3.55 23.33
N SER A 346 6.31 3.06 22.52
CA SER A 346 7.25 2.01 22.91
C SER A 346 8.59 2.64 23.31
N ASP A 347 9.12 2.19 24.44
CA ASP A 347 10.48 2.53 24.89
C ASP A 347 11.53 1.50 24.42
N GLU A 348 11.10 0.49 23.66
CA GLU A 348 12.01 -0.52 23.12
C GLU A 348 12.92 0.09 22.05
N PRO A 349 14.24 -0.09 22.16
CA PRO A 349 15.17 0.38 21.15
C PRO A 349 14.91 -0.34 19.83
N VAL A 350 14.90 0.43 18.73
CA VAL A 350 14.81 -0.17 17.39
C VAL A 350 16.11 -0.91 17.12
N PRO A 351 16.06 -2.20 16.79
CA PRO A 351 17.24 -2.96 16.44
C PRO A 351 17.88 -2.40 15.17
N ALA A 352 19.21 -2.44 15.09
CA ALA A 352 19.94 -2.01 13.89
C ALA A 352 19.51 -2.79 12.64
N ARG A 353 18.97 -3.99 12.82
CA ARG A 353 18.37 -4.86 11.80
C ARG A 353 16.91 -5.08 12.12
N VAL A 354 16.04 -4.70 11.20
CA VAL A 354 14.61 -5.00 11.29
C VAL A 354 14.37 -6.43 10.80
N ALA A 355 13.87 -7.28 11.68
CA ALA A 355 13.38 -8.61 11.35
C ALA A 355 11.99 -8.44 10.70
N THR A 356 11.88 -8.77 9.41
CA THR A 356 10.67 -8.46 8.63
C THR A 356 9.52 -9.43 8.88
N GLY A 357 9.80 -10.61 9.41
CA GLY A 357 8.86 -11.72 9.48
C GLY A 357 8.59 -12.38 8.14
N ASP A 358 9.28 -11.98 7.08
CA ASP A 358 9.21 -12.58 5.75
C ASP A 358 10.42 -13.49 5.52
N LEU A 359 10.21 -14.61 4.82
CA LEU A 359 11.24 -15.56 4.41
C LEU A 359 11.62 -15.31 2.96
N GLY A 360 12.90 -15.51 2.66
CA GLY A 360 13.39 -15.33 1.29
C GLY A 360 14.87 -15.66 1.12
N HIS A 361 15.38 -15.36 -0.06
CA HIS A 361 16.80 -15.48 -0.40
C HIS A 361 17.20 -14.42 -1.41
N LEU A 362 18.49 -14.15 -1.48
CA LEU A 362 19.11 -13.40 -2.57
C LEU A 362 19.70 -14.40 -3.55
N ASP A 363 19.49 -14.19 -4.86
CA ASP A 363 20.18 -14.96 -5.89
C ASP A 363 21.59 -14.43 -6.14
N ASP A 364 22.33 -15.08 -7.05
CA ASP A 364 23.72 -14.72 -7.37
C ASP A 364 23.84 -13.33 -8.02
N GLU A 365 22.78 -12.80 -8.59
CA GLU A 365 22.69 -11.46 -9.18
C GLU A 365 22.21 -10.41 -8.17
N GLY A 366 21.91 -10.82 -6.92
CA GLY A 366 21.46 -9.95 -5.85
C GLY A 366 19.98 -9.58 -5.90
N TYR A 367 19.14 -10.30 -6.67
CA TYR A 367 17.71 -10.13 -6.63
C TYR A 367 17.11 -10.85 -5.42
N LEU A 368 16.18 -10.17 -4.75
CA LEU A 368 15.48 -10.69 -3.59
C LEU A 368 14.25 -11.50 -4.01
N HIS A 369 14.16 -12.73 -3.54
CA HIS A 369 13.01 -13.61 -3.74
C HIS A 369 12.29 -13.85 -2.42
N ILE A 370 10.99 -13.52 -2.36
CA ILE A 370 10.15 -13.75 -1.18
C ILE A 370 9.49 -15.12 -1.29
N THR A 371 9.70 -15.98 -0.32
CA THR A 371 9.12 -17.33 -0.29
C THR A 371 7.83 -17.41 0.53
N GLY A 372 7.65 -16.53 1.54
CA GLY A 372 6.42 -16.45 2.33
C GLY A 372 6.57 -15.69 3.62
N ARG A 373 5.54 -15.70 4.45
CA ARG A 373 5.53 -15.16 5.82
C ARG A 373 5.95 -16.26 6.80
N LYS A 374 6.95 -16.01 7.63
CA LYS A 374 7.48 -16.94 8.63
C LYS A 374 6.38 -17.56 9.50
N LYS A 375 5.48 -16.75 10.02
CA LYS A 375 4.35 -17.19 10.87
C LYS A 375 3.22 -17.91 10.11
N ASN A 376 3.19 -17.83 8.78
CA ASN A 376 2.12 -18.42 7.96
C ASN A 376 2.57 -19.68 7.22
N VAL A 377 3.88 -20.01 7.26
CA VAL A 377 4.38 -21.26 6.68
C VAL A 377 3.61 -22.42 7.29
N GLN A 378 3.08 -23.28 6.46
CA GLN A 378 2.33 -24.47 6.84
C GLN A 378 3.18 -25.69 6.61
N ILE A 379 3.11 -26.63 7.54
CA ILE A 379 3.80 -27.92 7.47
C ILE A 379 2.73 -29.00 7.33
N THR A 380 2.65 -29.63 6.15
CA THR A 380 1.68 -30.72 5.95
C THR A 380 1.96 -31.90 6.89
N ALA A 381 1.00 -32.80 7.09
CA ALA A 381 1.18 -34.02 7.88
C ALA A 381 2.35 -34.89 7.40
N PHE A 382 2.79 -34.73 6.15
CA PHE A 382 3.95 -35.42 5.56
C PHE A 382 5.27 -34.63 5.67
N GLY A 383 5.32 -33.57 6.50
CA GLY A 383 6.51 -32.77 6.77
C GLY A 383 6.96 -31.86 5.60
N ARG A 384 6.09 -31.56 4.65
CA ARG A 384 6.38 -30.63 3.56
C ARG A 384 5.96 -29.22 3.93
N ASN A 385 6.91 -28.29 3.86
CA ASN A 385 6.68 -26.88 4.12
C ASN A 385 6.20 -26.19 2.84
N PHE A 386 5.18 -25.33 2.94
CA PHE A 386 4.78 -24.43 1.86
C PHE A 386 4.22 -23.12 2.41
N SER A 387 4.31 -22.06 1.61
CA SER A 387 3.69 -20.77 1.90
C SER A 387 2.29 -20.76 1.28
N PRO A 388 1.22 -20.58 2.06
CA PRO A 388 -0.12 -20.45 1.50
C PRO A 388 -0.25 -19.22 0.58
N GLU A 389 0.50 -18.14 0.85
CA GLU A 389 0.52 -16.95 0.00
C GLU A 389 1.00 -17.24 -1.42
N TRP A 390 1.87 -18.22 -1.59
CA TRP A 390 2.27 -18.65 -2.92
C TRP A 390 1.11 -19.27 -3.69
N VAL A 391 0.37 -20.21 -3.09
CA VAL A 391 -0.80 -20.83 -3.71
C VAL A 391 -1.88 -19.78 -4.00
N GLU A 392 -2.10 -18.87 -3.06
CA GLU A 392 -3.04 -17.74 -3.20
C GLU A 392 -2.64 -16.79 -4.34
N ALA A 393 -1.35 -16.57 -4.56
CA ALA A 393 -0.85 -15.78 -5.68
C ALA A 393 -1.10 -16.50 -7.02
N GLU A 394 -0.88 -17.81 -7.09
CA GLU A 394 -1.20 -18.59 -8.30
C GLU A 394 -2.71 -18.57 -8.63
N ALA A 395 -3.57 -18.49 -7.62
CA ALA A 395 -5.01 -18.35 -7.80
C ALA A 395 -5.42 -16.98 -8.40
N GLN A 396 -4.55 -15.98 -8.42
CA GLN A 396 -4.80 -14.70 -9.12
C GLN A 396 -5.01 -14.88 -10.63
N LEU A 397 -4.58 -15.99 -11.17
CA LEU A 397 -4.78 -16.36 -12.58
C LEU A 397 -6.16 -16.98 -12.85
N CYS A 398 -6.96 -17.23 -11.82
CA CYS A 398 -8.28 -17.84 -11.89
C CYS A 398 -9.36 -16.75 -11.91
N PRO A 399 -10.01 -16.46 -13.07
CA PRO A 399 -10.97 -15.38 -13.21
C PRO A 399 -12.21 -15.49 -12.30
N ALA A 400 -12.60 -16.73 -11.92
CA ALA A 400 -13.76 -16.93 -11.03
C ALA A 400 -13.49 -16.65 -9.56
N ILE A 401 -12.21 -16.52 -9.14
CA ILE A 401 -11.81 -16.39 -7.75
C ILE A 401 -11.56 -14.92 -7.42
N ALA A 402 -12.39 -14.35 -6.52
CA ALA A 402 -12.17 -13.02 -5.99
C ALA A 402 -11.12 -13.03 -4.88
N ARG A 403 -11.24 -13.97 -3.93
CA ARG A 403 -10.28 -14.19 -2.83
C ARG A 403 -10.17 -15.67 -2.52
N ILE A 404 -9.01 -16.07 -2.01
CA ILE A 404 -8.78 -17.44 -1.56
C ILE A 404 -7.89 -17.42 -0.32
N VAL A 405 -8.15 -18.33 0.61
CA VAL A 405 -7.33 -18.52 1.83
C VAL A 405 -7.12 -20.01 2.02
N ILE A 406 -5.86 -20.44 2.10
CA ILE A 406 -5.46 -21.84 2.15
C ILE A 406 -5.12 -22.25 3.59
N PHE A 407 -5.60 -23.42 3.99
CA PHE A 407 -5.30 -24.06 5.27
C PHE A 407 -4.89 -25.52 5.04
N GLY A 408 -3.82 -25.96 5.69
CA GLY A 408 -3.27 -27.32 5.54
C GLY A 408 -2.23 -27.66 6.61
N ASP A 409 -2.04 -26.78 7.61
CA ASP A 409 -1.04 -26.98 8.66
C ASP A 409 -1.37 -28.22 9.52
N GLY A 410 -0.42 -29.15 9.62
CA GLY A 410 -0.60 -30.42 10.31
C GLY A 410 -1.58 -31.40 9.64
N GLN A 411 -2.12 -31.06 8.44
CA GLN A 411 -3.18 -31.82 7.79
C GLN A 411 -2.66 -32.66 6.62
N PRO A 412 -3.31 -33.79 6.31
CA PRO A 412 -2.96 -34.63 5.16
C PRO A 412 -3.39 -34.00 3.82
N ALA A 413 -4.27 -33.00 3.85
CA ALA A 413 -4.82 -32.34 2.66
C ALA A 413 -5.02 -30.85 2.92
N ASN A 414 -4.89 -30.02 1.87
CA ASN A 414 -5.15 -28.61 1.94
C ASN A 414 -6.63 -28.29 1.66
N VAL A 415 -7.19 -27.37 2.46
CA VAL A 415 -8.55 -26.83 2.31
C VAL A 415 -8.45 -25.37 1.89
N ALA A 416 -9.20 -24.96 0.88
CA ALA A 416 -9.33 -23.56 0.46
C ALA A 416 -10.70 -22.99 0.85
N LEU A 417 -10.72 -21.83 1.48
CA LEU A 417 -11.90 -20.99 1.57
C LEU A 417 -11.87 -20.00 0.40
N ILE A 418 -12.88 -20.03 -0.44
CA ILE A 418 -12.89 -19.28 -1.70
C ILE A 418 -14.08 -18.33 -1.73
N GLN A 419 -13.82 -17.05 -1.90
CA GLN A 419 -14.83 -16.07 -2.29
C GLN A 419 -14.88 -16.03 -3.82
N PRO A 420 -15.96 -16.52 -4.45
CA PRO A 420 -16.13 -16.42 -5.89
C PRO A 420 -16.42 -14.99 -6.32
N LEU A 421 -16.16 -14.66 -7.58
CA LEU A 421 -16.76 -13.50 -8.21
C LEU A 421 -18.27 -13.74 -8.41
N PRO A 422 -19.11 -12.69 -8.37
CA PRO A 422 -20.56 -12.86 -8.56
C PRO A 422 -20.90 -13.64 -9.83
N GLY A 423 -21.67 -14.72 -9.67
CA GLY A 423 -22.10 -15.56 -10.78
C GLY A 423 -21.06 -16.53 -11.32
N ALA A 424 -19.90 -16.65 -10.70
CA ALA A 424 -18.81 -17.51 -11.16
C ALA A 424 -18.73 -18.88 -10.44
N ASP A 425 -19.68 -19.20 -9.56
CA ASP A 425 -19.66 -20.43 -8.74
C ASP A 425 -19.52 -21.71 -9.57
N ALA A 426 -20.23 -21.80 -10.69
CA ALA A 426 -20.20 -22.96 -11.58
C ALA A 426 -18.82 -23.20 -12.22
N GLN A 427 -17.94 -22.21 -12.25
CA GLN A 427 -16.61 -22.29 -12.87
C GLN A 427 -15.52 -22.68 -11.86
N LEU A 428 -15.81 -22.62 -10.56
CA LEU A 428 -14.80 -22.82 -9.51
C LEU A 428 -14.10 -24.16 -9.60
N ALA A 429 -14.87 -25.25 -9.73
CA ALA A 429 -14.31 -26.60 -9.78
C ALA A 429 -13.27 -26.75 -10.92
N GLN A 430 -13.61 -26.31 -12.12
CA GLN A 430 -12.70 -26.34 -13.27
C GLN A 430 -11.46 -25.48 -13.06
N GLN A 431 -11.62 -24.29 -12.46
CA GLN A 431 -10.49 -23.39 -12.25
C GLN A 431 -9.57 -23.85 -11.12
N ILE A 432 -10.09 -24.51 -10.09
CA ILE A 432 -9.29 -25.14 -9.04
C ILE A 432 -8.50 -26.31 -9.61
N GLU A 433 -9.10 -27.11 -10.48
CA GLU A 433 -8.40 -28.19 -11.18
C GLU A 433 -7.24 -27.63 -12.02
N GLN A 434 -7.47 -26.58 -12.80
CA GLN A 434 -6.43 -25.89 -13.57
C GLN A 434 -5.33 -25.29 -12.67
N LEU A 435 -5.69 -24.74 -11.52
CA LEU A 435 -4.74 -24.26 -10.53
C LEU A 435 -3.88 -25.41 -9.99
N ASN A 436 -4.50 -26.53 -9.63
CA ASN A 436 -3.82 -27.72 -9.11
C ASN A 436 -2.83 -28.33 -10.09
N HIS A 437 -3.06 -28.22 -11.39
CA HIS A 437 -2.11 -28.67 -12.41
C HIS A 437 -0.78 -27.88 -12.40
N ARG A 438 -0.79 -26.66 -11.87
CA ARG A 438 0.42 -25.83 -11.74
C ARG A 438 1.12 -26.00 -10.38
N LEU A 439 0.47 -26.69 -9.45
CA LEU A 439 0.98 -26.88 -8.10
C LEU A 439 1.58 -28.28 -7.90
N PRO A 440 2.69 -28.39 -7.16
CA PRO A 440 3.16 -29.69 -6.70
C PRO A 440 2.11 -30.34 -5.79
N ASP A 441 2.16 -31.65 -5.66
CA ASP A 441 1.17 -32.47 -4.96
C ASP A 441 0.86 -31.97 -3.54
N TYR A 442 1.89 -31.66 -2.76
CA TYR A 442 1.76 -31.21 -1.37
C TYR A 442 1.10 -29.82 -1.21
N ALA A 443 1.04 -29.01 -2.26
CA ALA A 443 0.46 -27.67 -2.24
C ALA A 443 -0.92 -27.62 -2.93
N ARG A 444 -1.39 -28.72 -3.51
CA ARG A 444 -2.69 -28.81 -4.19
C ARG A 444 -3.84 -28.61 -3.22
N ILE A 445 -4.91 -28.01 -3.73
CA ILE A 445 -6.19 -27.82 -3.04
C ILE A 445 -7.00 -29.11 -3.21
N HIS A 446 -7.23 -29.84 -2.15
CA HIS A 446 -7.98 -31.09 -2.16
C HIS A 446 -9.46 -30.86 -1.87
N HIS A 447 -9.72 -29.91 -0.96
CA HIS A 447 -11.07 -29.52 -0.56
C HIS A 447 -11.23 -28.02 -0.66
N TRP A 448 -12.42 -27.55 -0.94
CA TRP A 448 -12.70 -26.12 -0.97
C TRP A 448 -14.15 -25.81 -0.60
N LEU A 449 -14.37 -24.64 -0.05
CA LEU A 449 -15.66 -24.14 0.36
C LEU A 449 -15.87 -22.74 -0.20
N PRO A 450 -16.98 -22.47 -0.90
CA PRO A 450 -17.35 -21.10 -1.25
C PRO A 450 -17.78 -20.35 0.01
N VAL A 451 -17.22 -19.15 0.20
CA VAL A 451 -17.50 -18.29 1.37
C VAL A 451 -17.66 -16.84 0.93
N ALA A 452 -18.44 -16.07 1.67
CA ALA A 452 -18.64 -14.64 1.41
C ALA A 452 -17.83 -13.80 2.42
N LEU A 453 -16.50 -13.76 2.26
CA LEU A 453 -15.60 -13.03 3.17
C LEU A 453 -15.88 -11.53 3.26
N ASP A 454 -16.48 -10.94 2.24
CA ASP A 454 -16.90 -9.53 2.21
C ASP A 454 -18.10 -9.21 3.15
N GLN A 455 -18.85 -10.22 3.55
CA GLN A 455 -19.91 -10.10 4.56
C GLN A 455 -19.37 -10.12 6.00
N HIS A 456 -18.06 -10.40 6.16
CA HIS A 456 -17.37 -10.55 7.43
C HIS A 456 -16.17 -9.57 7.53
N PRO A 457 -16.43 -8.27 7.65
CA PRO A 457 -15.33 -7.26 7.66
C PRO A 457 -14.33 -7.48 8.80
N GLU A 458 -14.74 -8.10 9.91
CA GLU A 458 -13.86 -8.46 11.04
C GLU A 458 -12.80 -9.52 10.67
N LEU A 459 -13.05 -10.31 9.64
CA LEU A 459 -12.13 -11.33 9.11
C LEU A 459 -11.09 -10.75 8.14
N LEU A 460 -11.27 -9.49 7.76
CA LEU A 460 -10.36 -8.78 6.88
C LEU A 460 -9.60 -7.69 7.65
N THR A 461 -8.42 -7.33 7.16
CA THR A 461 -7.77 -6.10 7.61
C THR A 461 -8.49 -4.89 7.04
N ALA A 462 -8.24 -3.70 7.58
CA ALA A 462 -8.78 -2.47 7.04
C ALA A 462 -8.42 -2.24 5.55
N SER A 463 -7.29 -2.80 5.09
CA SER A 463 -6.88 -2.81 3.68
C SER A 463 -7.47 -3.96 2.85
N GLY A 464 -8.43 -4.71 3.39
CA GLY A 464 -9.12 -5.82 2.71
C GLY A 464 -8.36 -7.15 2.66
N ARG A 465 -7.21 -7.28 3.34
CA ARG A 465 -6.43 -8.53 3.37
C ARG A 465 -7.02 -9.53 4.36
N PRO A 466 -7.03 -10.83 4.05
CA PRO A 466 -7.49 -11.87 4.96
C PRO A 466 -6.69 -11.91 6.28
N ARG A 467 -7.40 -11.96 7.39
CA ARG A 467 -6.84 -12.24 8.71
C ARG A 467 -6.89 -13.75 8.93
N ARG A 468 -5.89 -14.46 8.42
CA ARG A 468 -5.86 -15.94 8.35
C ARG A 468 -6.27 -16.62 9.63
N GLU A 469 -5.70 -16.22 10.76
CA GLU A 469 -6.00 -16.81 12.06
C GLU A 469 -7.47 -16.63 12.46
N ARG A 470 -8.04 -15.42 12.28
CA ARG A 470 -9.46 -15.15 12.54
C ARG A 470 -10.37 -15.94 11.61
N ILE A 471 -10.02 -16.03 10.34
CA ILE A 471 -10.75 -16.82 9.34
C ILE A 471 -10.73 -18.29 9.73
N TYR A 472 -9.56 -18.82 10.13
CA TYR A 472 -9.45 -20.20 10.61
C TYR A 472 -10.38 -20.46 11.79
N HIS A 473 -10.37 -19.59 12.81
CA HIS A 473 -11.25 -19.76 13.97
C HIS A 473 -12.74 -19.66 13.61
N HIS A 474 -13.11 -18.73 12.74
CA HIS A 474 -14.50 -18.54 12.31
C HIS A 474 -15.05 -19.73 11.54
N PHE A 475 -14.25 -20.30 10.63
CA PHE A 475 -14.65 -21.42 9.77
C PHE A 475 -14.09 -22.77 10.25
N SER A 476 -13.57 -22.87 11.48
CA SER A 476 -12.88 -24.06 11.99
C SER A 476 -13.69 -25.34 11.87
N ARG A 477 -15.00 -25.29 12.15
CA ARG A 477 -15.90 -26.44 12.03
C ARG A 477 -16.04 -26.92 10.58
N GLN A 478 -16.25 -26.01 9.64
CA GLN A 478 -16.39 -26.31 8.21
C GLN A 478 -15.08 -26.85 7.64
N ILE A 479 -13.95 -26.27 8.03
CA ILE A 479 -12.61 -26.75 7.63
C ILE A 479 -12.40 -28.17 8.13
N SER A 480 -12.72 -28.47 9.40
CA SER A 480 -12.58 -29.80 9.97
C SER A 480 -13.48 -30.83 9.28
N GLN A 481 -14.72 -30.46 8.98
CA GLN A 481 -15.66 -31.34 8.25
C GLN A 481 -15.14 -31.69 6.86
N CYS A 482 -14.56 -30.74 6.15
CA CYS A 482 -13.93 -31.02 4.85
C CYS A 482 -12.78 -32.01 4.93
N LEU A 483 -12.01 -31.97 6.02
CA LEU A 483 -10.84 -32.84 6.22
C LEU A 483 -11.22 -34.25 6.67
N THR A 484 -12.31 -34.41 7.42
CA THR A 484 -12.80 -35.70 7.92
C THR A 484 -13.71 -36.42 6.94
N GLY A 485 -14.16 -35.77 5.87
CA GLY A 485 -15.10 -36.34 4.91
C GLY A 485 -16.54 -36.47 5.46
N GLU A 486 -16.83 -35.87 6.61
CA GLU A 486 -18.18 -35.81 7.18
C GLU A 486 -19.00 -34.74 6.45
N THR A 487 -19.55 -35.08 5.29
CA THR A 487 -20.58 -34.27 4.64
C THR A 487 -21.88 -34.42 5.41
N SER A 488 -22.39 -33.32 5.96
CA SER A 488 -23.75 -33.22 6.53
C SER A 488 -24.84 -33.26 5.48
#